data_f8e71c4cfb809f1f2f90579e31279cf0
#
_entry.id   f8e71c4cfb809f1f2f90579e31279cf0
#
_cell.length_a   1.000
_cell.length_b   1.000
_cell.length_c   1.000
_cell.angle_alpha   90.00
_cell.angle_beta   90.00
_cell.angle_gamma   90.00
#
_symmetry.space_group_name_H-M   'P 1'
#
loop_
_entity.id
_entity.type
_entity.pdbx_description
1 polymer ?
#
loop_
_entity_poly.entity_id
_entity_poly.type
_entity_poly.pdbx_seq_one_letter_code
_entity_poly.pdbx_strand_id
1 'polypeptide(L)'
;MKLIERIVERHSLLREWRQDIHSHPELGFQEERTAALVAERLASFGCEVHTSIGGTGVVGTLEAGQGSGSIGLRADMDALPIQEANTFEHRSIHDGRMHACGHDGHTTMLLGAAQYLAETKAFNGRAHFIFQPAEEGLGGAKAMVDDGLFTRFPI
;
A
#
# COMPACT_ATOMS: atom_id res chain seq x y z
N MET A 1 -7.93 7.66 22.75
CA MET A 1 -6.73 7.12 22.08
C MET A 1 -5.75 8.27 21.88
N LYS A 2 -4.49 8.14 22.31
CA LYS A 2 -3.46 9.17 22.07
C LYS A 2 -2.94 8.98 20.65
N LEU A 3 -3.07 9.99 19.81
CA LEU A 3 -2.53 9.95 18.45
C LEU A 3 -0.99 10.06 18.48
N ILE A 4 -0.33 9.45 17.52
CA ILE A 4 1.12 9.55 17.34
C ILE A 4 1.40 10.90 16.66
N GLU A 5 2.07 11.82 17.37
CA GLU A 5 2.32 13.20 16.89
C GLU A 5 2.95 13.25 15.50
N ARG A 6 3.99 12.45 15.24
CA ARG A 6 4.64 12.38 13.92
C ARG A 6 3.70 11.99 12.78
N ILE A 7 2.69 11.18 13.03
CA ILE A 7 1.67 10.84 12.01
C ILE A 7 0.71 12.01 11.82
N VAL A 8 0.34 12.69 12.92
CA VAL A 8 -0.51 13.89 12.85
C VAL A 8 0.17 15.00 12.06
N GLU A 9 1.45 15.26 12.27
CA GLU A 9 2.24 16.24 11.53
C GLU A 9 2.27 15.97 10.01
N ARG A 10 2.13 14.71 9.61
CA ARG A 10 2.10 14.30 8.20
C ARG A 10 0.71 14.18 7.59
N HIS A 11 -0.33 14.55 8.32
CA HIS A 11 -1.71 14.39 7.85
C HIS A 11 -1.94 15.02 6.47
N SER A 12 -1.38 16.20 6.21
CA SER A 12 -1.52 16.87 4.90
C SER A 12 -0.87 16.05 3.78
N LEU A 13 0.35 15.55 3.99
CA LEU A 13 1.07 14.72 3.03
C LEU A 13 0.33 13.39 2.76
N LEU A 14 -0.14 12.72 3.81
CA LEU A 14 -0.90 11.47 3.67
C LEU A 14 -2.22 11.71 2.94
N ARG A 15 -2.87 12.84 3.19
CA ARG A 15 -4.08 13.24 2.46
C ARG A 15 -3.79 13.46 0.98
N GLU A 16 -2.69 14.13 0.63
CA GLU A 16 -2.26 14.33 -0.76
C GLU A 16 -2.03 12.99 -1.47
N TRP A 17 -1.33 12.05 -0.85
CA TRP A 17 -1.13 10.70 -1.42
C TRP A 17 -2.45 9.98 -1.65
N ARG A 18 -3.35 10.02 -0.66
CA ARG A 18 -4.67 9.41 -0.79
C ARG A 18 -5.46 10.04 -1.94
N GLN A 19 -5.48 11.36 -2.03
CA GLN A 19 -6.22 12.08 -3.08
C GLN A 19 -5.63 11.83 -4.47
N ASP A 20 -4.32 11.70 -4.59
CA ASP A 20 -3.65 11.35 -5.82
C ASP A 20 -4.01 9.92 -6.27
N ILE A 21 -3.98 8.94 -5.38
CA ILE A 21 -4.41 7.56 -5.67
C ILE A 21 -5.91 7.55 -6.02
N HIS A 22 -6.75 8.25 -5.25
CA HIS A 22 -8.19 8.32 -5.46
C HIS A 22 -8.56 8.86 -6.85
N SER A 23 -7.84 9.87 -7.32
CA SER A 23 -8.09 10.47 -8.64
C SER A 23 -7.61 9.61 -9.80
N HIS A 24 -6.78 8.60 -9.56
CA HIS A 24 -6.23 7.70 -10.58
C HIS A 24 -6.55 6.22 -10.27
N PRO A 25 -7.83 5.84 -10.18
CA PRO A 25 -8.22 4.48 -9.82
C PRO A 25 -7.86 3.48 -10.92
N GLU A 26 -7.24 2.38 -10.53
CA GLU A 26 -6.85 1.27 -11.39
C GLU A 26 -7.56 -0.01 -10.95
N LEU A 27 -8.06 -0.80 -11.90
CA LEU A 27 -8.76 -2.06 -11.60
C LEU A 27 -7.78 -3.18 -11.26
N GLY A 28 -8.30 -4.23 -10.65
CA GLY A 28 -7.51 -5.39 -10.23
C GLY A 28 -6.63 -5.96 -11.34
N PHE A 29 -5.37 -6.21 -11.03
CA PHE A 29 -4.25 -6.56 -11.92
C PHE A 29 -3.88 -5.53 -12.99
N GLN A 30 -4.37 -4.30 -12.85
CA GLN A 30 -4.02 -3.15 -13.70
C GLN A 30 -3.44 -1.99 -12.87
N GLU A 31 -3.09 -2.21 -11.61
CA GLU A 31 -2.62 -1.20 -10.66
C GLU A 31 -1.14 -0.81 -10.90
N GLU A 32 -0.77 -0.56 -12.17
CA GLU A 32 0.63 -0.31 -12.55
C GLU A 32 1.15 1.01 -11.98
N ARG A 33 0.35 2.09 -12.06
CA ARG A 33 0.71 3.40 -11.52
C ARG A 33 0.77 3.38 -9.99
N THR A 34 -0.24 2.79 -9.36
CA THR A 34 -0.32 2.69 -7.90
C THR A 34 0.82 1.84 -7.35
N ALA A 35 1.12 0.71 -7.98
CA ALA A 35 2.25 -0.15 -7.63
C ALA A 35 3.61 0.58 -7.77
N ALA A 36 3.80 1.34 -8.85
CA ALA A 36 5.01 2.14 -9.06
C ALA A 36 5.17 3.23 -7.99
N LEU A 37 4.09 3.95 -7.66
CA LEU A 37 4.07 4.95 -6.59
C LEU A 37 4.43 4.31 -5.23
N VAL A 38 3.82 3.19 -4.90
CA VAL A 38 4.10 2.44 -3.67
C VAL A 38 5.57 2.03 -3.60
N ALA A 39 6.10 1.44 -4.67
CA ALA A 39 7.49 1.00 -4.75
C ALA A 39 8.47 2.17 -4.57
N GLU A 40 8.23 3.31 -5.24
CA GLU A 40 9.04 4.52 -5.10
C GLU A 40 9.05 5.04 -3.65
N ARG A 41 7.87 5.12 -3.01
CA ARG A 41 7.76 5.59 -1.62
C ARG A 41 8.49 4.68 -0.66
N LEU A 42 8.26 3.36 -0.75
CA LEU A 42 8.94 2.37 0.10
C LEU A 42 10.47 2.44 -0.06
N ALA A 43 10.96 2.55 -1.30
CA ALA A 43 12.40 2.71 -1.57
C ALA A 43 12.94 4.01 -0.95
N SER A 44 12.20 5.13 -1.02
CA SER A 44 12.59 6.40 -0.41
C SER A 44 12.66 6.34 1.12
N PHE A 45 11.91 5.44 1.75
CA PHE A 45 11.97 5.19 3.19
C PHE A 45 13.11 4.24 3.59
N GLY A 46 13.84 3.68 2.61
CA GLY A 46 14.94 2.74 2.85
C GLY A 46 14.48 1.30 3.05
N CYS A 47 13.29 0.94 2.58
CA CYS A 47 12.86 -0.45 2.49
C CYS A 47 13.58 -1.17 1.34
N GLU A 48 13.85 -2.46 1.50
CA GLU A 48 14.10 -3.36 0.38
C GLU A 48 12.77 -3.62 -0.33
N VAL A 49 12.70 -3.36 -1.64
CA VAL A 49 11.43 -3.38 -2.39
C VAL A 49 11.43 -4.48 -3.45
N HIS A 50 10.36 -5.25 -3.47
CA HIS A 50 10.09 -6.29 -4.46
C HIS A 50 8.76 -5.99 -5.14
N THR A 51 8.77 -5.91 -6.46
CA THR A 51 7.60 -5.62 -7.30
C THR A 51 7.13 -6.87 -8.05
N SER A 52 5.97 -6.76 -8.67
CA SER A 52 5.37 -7.81 -9.51
C SER A 52 5.11 -9.13 -8.78
N ILE A 53 4.82 -9.08 -7.49
CA ILE A 53 4.44 -10.26 -6.69
C ILE A 53 2.98 -10.59 -6.96
N GLY A 54 2.73 -11.70 -7.62
CA GLY A 54 1.37 -12.10 -7.99
C GLY A 54 0.69 -11.11 -8.96
N GLY A 55 1.44 -10.52 -9.89
CA GLY A 55 0.99 -9.52 -10.84
C GLY A 55 1.53 -8.13 -10.50
N THR A 56 0.68 -7.21 -10.08
CA THR A 56 1.07 -5.83 -9.73
C THR A 56 1.40 -5.65 -8.24
N GLY A 57 1.43 -6.71 -7.44
CA GLY A 57 1.71 -6.63 -6.00
C GLY A 57 3.12 -6.14 -5.68
N VAL A 58 3.24 -5.43 -4.55
CA VAL A 58 4.51 -4.87 -4.05
C VAL A 58 4.72 -5.29 -2.60
N VAL A 59 5.96 -5.67 -2.27
CA VAL A 59 6.37 -5.94 -0.89
C VAL A 59 7.58 -5.10 -0.55
N GLY A 60 7.49 -4.30 0.51
CA GLY A 60 8.62 -3.61 1.11
C GLY A 60 9.05 -4.28 2.40
N THR A 61 10.33 -4.52 2.59
CA THR A 61 10.88 -5.08 3.83
C THR A 61 11.73 -4.05 4.54
N LEU A 62 11.48 -3.88 5.83
CA LEU A 62 12.26 -3.04 6.72
C LEU A 62 12.79 -3.85 7.88
N GLU A 63 14.07 -3.71 8.20
CA GLU A 63 14.69 -4.36 9.35
C GLU A 63 15.12 -3.32 10.39
N ALA A 64 14.99 -3.68 11.66
CA ALA A 64 15.50 -2.90 12.79
C ALA A 64 15.94 -3.81 13.94
N GLY A 65 17.01 -3.42 14.63
CA GLY A 65 17.57 -4.22 15.72
C GLY A 65 18.22 -5.52 15.24
N GLN A 66 18.23 -6.54 16.10
CA GLN A 66 18.83 -7.86 15.85
C GLN A 66 17.85 -9.02 16.10
N GLY A 67 16.58 -8.72 16.28
CA GLY A 67 15.54 -9.73 16.49
C GLY A 67 15.26 -10.55 15.23
N SER A 68 14.89 -11.80 15.42
CA SER A 68 14.53 -12.72 14.33
C SER A 68 13.02 -12.75 14.03
N GLY A 69 12.21 -12.05 14.82
CA GLY A 69 10.75 -11.98 14.62
C GLY A 69 10.39 -11.22 13.34
N SER A 70 9.28 -11.59 12.73
CA SER A 70 8.78 -10.99 11.50
C SER A 70 7.27 -10.76 11.59
N ILE A 71 6.80 -9.70 10.96
CA ILE A 71 5.37 -9.36 10.83
C ILE A 71 5.05 -8.90 9.43
N GLY A 72 3.91 -9.32 8.89
CA GLY A 72 3.32 -8.80 7.65
C GLY A 72 2.20 -7.82 7.96
N LEU A 73 2.26 -6.64 7.35
CA LEU A 73 1.21 -5.62 7.36
C LEU A 73 0.67 -5.49 5.94
N ARG A 74 -0.65 -5.58 5.75
CA ARG A 74 -1.26 -5.67 4.43
C ARG A 74 -2.21 -4.50 4.16
N ALA A 75 -2.15 -3.99 2.94
CA ALA A 75 -3.16 -3.15 2.30
C ALA A 75 -3.46 -3.66 0.89
N ASP A 76 -4.64 -3.36 0.39
CA ASP A 76 -5.08 -3.59 -0.99
C ASP A 76 -4.94 -2.30 -1.81
N MET A 77 -4.90 -2.44 -3.17
CA MET A 77 -4.61 -1.31 -4.05
C MET A 77 -5.67 -1.06 -5.12
N ASP A 78 -6.49 -2.06 -5.46
CA ASP A 78 -7.40 -2.00 -6.59
C ASP A 78 -8.64 -1.13 -6.34
N ALA A 79 -9.19 -0.61 -7.43
CA ALA A 79 -10.43 0.13 -7.49
C ALA A 79 -11.56 -0.72 -8.09
N LEU A 80 -12.78 -0.20 -8.03
CA LEU A 80 -13.98 -0.83 -8.56
C LEU A 80 -14.40 -0.24 -9.90
N PRO A 81 -15.05 -1.04 -10.80
CA PRO A 81 -15.61 -0.58 -12.06
C PRO A 81 -16.94 0.16 -11.83
N ILE A 82 -16.89 1.27 -11.11
CA ILE A 82 -18.03 2.10 -10.72
C ILE A 82 -17.82 3.52 -11.20
N GLN A 83 -18.86 4.14 -11.82
CA GLN A 83 -18.82 5.54 -12.17
C GLN A 83 -18.91 6.41 -10.90
N GLU A 84 -17.90 7.21 -10.65
CA GLU A 84 -17.93 8.14 -9.53
C GLU A 84 -18.90 9.30 -9.79
N ALA A 85 -19.79 9.54 -8.83
CA ALA A 85 -20.78 10.62 -8.88
C ALA A 85 -20.38 11.86 -8.04
N ASN A 86 -19.26 11.80 -7.36
CA ASN A 86 -18.76 12.91 -6.55
C ASN A 86 -18.31 14.09 -7.42
N THR A 87 -18.30 15.30 -6.83
CA THR A 87 -17.96 16.55 -7.50
C THR A 87 -16.75 17.27 -6.92
N PHE A 88 -16.09 16.69 -5.90
CA PHE A 88 -14.89 17.28 -5.31
C PHE A 88 -13.70 17.22 -6.29
N GLU A 89 -12.71 18.05 -6.05
CA GLU A 89 -11.56 18.25 -6.95
C GLU A 89 -10.76 16.97 -7.24
N HIS A 90 -10.59 16.11 -6.24
CA HIS A 90 -9.82 14.87 -6.32
C HIS A 90 -10.66 13.64 -6.71
N ARG A 91 -11.85 13.83 -7.30
CA ARG A 91 -12.61 12.70 -7.86
C ARG A 91 -11.82 11.98 -8.96
N SER A 92 -12.22 10.76 -9.27
CA SER A 92 -11.67 10.00 -10.39
C SER A 92 -11.62 10.81 -11.69
N ILE A 93 -10.46 10.78 -12.35
CA ILE A 93 -10.29 11.31 -13.71
C ILE A 93 -10.54 10.25 -14.78
N HIS A 94 -10.84 9.02 -14.38
CA HIS A 94 -11.10 7.87 -15.25
C HIS A 94 -12.57 7.47 -15.19
N ASP A 95 -13.28 7.61 -16.30
CA ASP A 95 -14.68 7.20 -16.38
C ASP A 95 -14.84 5.72 -16.06
N GLY A 96 -15.89 5.40 -15.31
CA GLY A 96 -16.24 4.02 -14.95
C GLY A 96 -15.32 3.36 -13.94
N ARG A 97 -14.45 4.11 -13.25
CA ARG A 97 -13.57 3.59 -12.20
C ARG A 97 -13.60 4.49 -10.98
N MET A 98 -13.62 3.90 -9.78
CA MET A 98 -13.65 4.63 -8.52
C MET A 98 -13.04 3.81 -7.37
N HIS A 99 -12.27 4.43 -6.50
CA HIS A 99 -11.92 3.85 -5.20
C HIS A 99 -13.11 3.87 -4.23
N ALA A 100 -14.14 3.05 -4.54
CA ALA A 100 -15.38 3.02 -3.77
C ALA A 100 -15.32 2.14 -2.52
N CYS A 101 -14.31 1.27 -2.40
CA CYS A 101 -14.06 0.44 -1.20
C CYS A 101 -13.06 1.06 -0.22
N GLY A 102 -12.35 2.13 -0.62
CA GLY A 102 -11.41 2.84 0.26
C GLY A 102 -9.98 2.30 0.24
N HIS A 103 -9.60 1.49 -0.76
CA HIS A 103 -8.25 0.95 -0.90
C HIS A 103 -7.18 2.04 -1.11
N ASP A 104 -7.55 3.22 -1.64
CA ASP A 104 -6.74 4.44 -1.63
C ASP A 104 -6.31 4.86 -0.21
N GLY A 105 -7.24 4.74 0.74
CA GLY A 105 -7.00 4.97 2.16
C GLY A 105 -6.13 3.88 2.79
N HIS A 106 -6.40 2.60 2.49
CA HIS A 106 -5.61 1.47 3.00
C HIS A 106 -4.16 1.55 2.54
N THR A 107 -3.92 1.76 1.24
CA THR A 107 -2.59 1.97 0.66
C THR A 107 -1.87 3.13 1.36
N THR A 108 -2.53 4.28 1.51
CA THR A 108 -1.95 5.46 2.17
C THR A 108 -1.62 5.21 3.63
N MET A 109 -2.50 4.53 4.38
CA MET A 109 -2.26 4.21 5.79
C MET A 109 -1.05 3.30 5.95
N LEU A 110 -0.90 2.30 5.08
CA LEU A 110 0.25 1.39 5.13
C LEU A 110 1.56 2.08 4.74
N LEU A 111 1.55 2.98 3.75
CA LEU A 111 2.70 3.84 3.43
C LEU A 111 3.08 4.75 4.60
N GLY A 112 2.10 5.36 5.27
CA GLY A 112 2.34 6.18 6.47
C GLY A 112 2.94 5.37 7.63
N ALA A 113 2.49 4.15 7.84
CA ALA A 113 3.06 3.24 8.83
C ALA A 113 4.50 2.83 8.46
N ALA A 114 4.78 2.53 7.19
CA ALA A 114 6.11 2.21 6.70
C ALA A 114 7.08 3.38 6.93
N GLN A 115 6.68 4.60 6.57
CA GLN A 115 7.47 5.80 6.80
C GLN A 115 7.77 6.01 8.28
N TYR A 116 6.76 5.89 9.15
CA TYR A 116 6.93 6.05 10.60
C TYR A 116 7.91 5.02 11.17
N LEU A 117 7.77 3.74 10.80
CA LEU A 117 8.65 2.68 11.26
C LEU A 117 10.07 2.83 10.71
N ALA A 118 10.23 3.28 9.48
CA ALA A 118 11.53 3.55 8.88
C ALA A 118 12.31 4.65 9.61
N GLU A 119 11.62 5.71 10.02
CA GLU A 119 12.23 6.84 10.71
C GLU A 119 12.52 6.56 12.17
N THR A 120 11.64 5.85 12.84
CA THR A 120 11.77 5.62 14.28
C THR A 120 12.63 4.40 14.62
N LYS A 121 12.61 3.39 13.74
CA LYS A 121 13.21 2.08 13.98
C LYS A 121 12.79 1.47 15.34
N ALA A 122 11.60 1.86 15.84
CA ALA A 122 11.10 1.50 17.16
C ALA A 122 10.50 0.09 17.20
N PHE A 123 11.22 -0.88 16.62
CA PHE A 123 10.89 -2.30 16.65
C PHE A 123 12.18 -3.15 16.57
N ASN A 124 12.04 -4.46 16.74
CA ASN A 124 13.19 -5.38 16.75
C ASN A 124 12.84 -6.63 15.93
N GLY A 125 13.34 -6.70 14.69
CA GLY A 125 13.05 -7.75 13.72
C GLY A 125 12.72 -7.20 12.33
N ARG A 126 11.81 -7.85 11.62
CA ARG A 126 11.39 -7.48 10.26
C ARG A 126 9.93 -7.04 10.20
N ALA A 127 9.65 -6.02 9.40
CA ALA A 127 8.31 -5.63 8.99
C ALA A 127 8.21 -5.74 7.47
N HIS A 128 7.27 -6.57 6.98
CA HIS A 128 6.93 -6.68 5.56
C HIS A 128 5.65 -5.87 5.30
N PHE A 129 5.74 -4.87 4.44
CA PHE A 129 4.61 -4.06 3.99
C PHE A 129 4.11 -4.63 2.67
N ILE A 130 2.97 -5.31 2.71
CA ILE A 130 2.41 -6.09 1.61
C ILE A 130 1.28 -5.29 0.97
N PHE A 131 1.49 -4.83 -0.26
CA PHE A 131 0.49 -4.14 -1.05
C PHE A 131 -0.09 -5.11 -2.06
N GLN A 132 -1.31 -5.54 -1.78
CA GLN A 132 -2.00 -6.61 -2.52
C GLN A 132 -2.77 -6.03 -3.71
N PRO A 133 -2.63 -6.60 -4.92
CA PRO A 133 -3.49 -6.29 -6.05
C PRO A 133 -4.82 -7.04 -5.96
N ALA A 134 -5.79 -6.62 -6.77
CA ALA A 134 -6.96 -7.40 -7.18
C ALA A 134 -7.73 -8.07 -6.00
N GLU A 135 -8.03 -7.30 -4.96
CA GLU A 135 -8.79 -7.79 -3.81
C GLU A 135 -10.25 -8.04 -4.20
N GLU A 136 -10.83 -7.20 -5.03
CA GLU A 136 -12.24 -7.17 -5.43
C GLU A 136 -12.60 -8.34 -6.39
N GLY A 137 -12.52 -9.55 -5.85
CA GLY A 137 -13.03 -10.77 -6.49
C GLY A 137 -12.13 -11.44 -7.55
N LEU A 138 -10.96 -10.88 -7.88
CA LEU A 138 -10.04 -11.47 -8.87
C LEU A 138 -8.95 -12.36 -8.26
N GLY A 139 -8.87 -12.45 -6.94
CA GLY A 139 -7.99 -13.39 -6.24
C GLY A 139 -6.54 -12.98 -6.14
N GLY A 140 -6.24 -11.68 -6.04
CA GLY A 140 -4.89 -11.16 -5.93
C GLY A 140 -4.09 -11.69 -4.75
N ALA A 141 -4.74 -11.91 -3.58
CA ALA A 141 -4.08 -12.55 -2.45
C ALA A 141 -3.59 -13.97 -2.80
N LYS A 142 -4.43 -14.77 -3.48
CA LYS A 142 -4.06 -16.09 -3.95
C LYS A 142 -2.89 -16.02 -4.95
N ALA A 143 -2.93 -15.07 -5.88
CA ALA A 143 -1.86 -14.89 -6.85
C ALA A 143 -0.52 -14.58 -6.16
N MET A 144 -0.51 -13.70 -5.13
CA MET A 144 0.70 -13.43 -4.36
C MET A 144 1.21 -14.65 -3.60
N VAL A 145 0.30 -15.45 -3.00
CA VAL A 145 0.67 -16.68 -2.27
C VAL A 145 1.25 -17.72 -3.24
N ASP A 146 0.62 -17.92 -4.40
CA ASP A 146 1.10 -18.84 -5.43
C ASP A 146 2.47 -18.42 -5.99
N ASP A 147 2.76 -17.11 -6.03
CA ASP A 147 4.07 -16.55 -6.41
C ASP A 147 5.11 -16.60 -5.26
N GLY A 148 4.78 -17.27 -4.18
CA GLY A 148 5.71 -17.55 -3.08
C GLY A 148 5.82 -16.45 -2.03
N LEU A 149 4.79 -15.64 -1.82
CA LEU A 149 4.77 -14.55 -0.85
C LEU A 149 5.37 -14.97 0.50
N PHE A 150 4.84 -16.00 1.13
CA PHE A 150 5.28 -16.43 2.47
C PHE A 150 6.57 -17.27 2.46
N THR A 151 7.01 -17.75 1.30
CA THR A 151 8.31 -18.39 1.14
C THR A 151 9.43 -17.36 1.05
N ARG A 152 9.17 -16.26 0.33
CA ARG A 152 10.13 -15.16 0.11
C ARG A 152 10.14 -14.18 1.30
N PHE A 153 8.99 -13.97 1.92
CA PHE A 153 8.77 -13.05 3.04
C PHE A 153 8.12 -13.80 4.21
N PRO A 154 8.88 -14.62 4.94
CA PRO A 154 8.33 -15.40 6.06
C PRO A 154 7.89 -14.50 7.22
N ILE A 155 6.69 -14.76 7.72
CA ILE A 155 6.06 -14.04 8.84
C ILE A 155 5.53 -15.00 9.90
#